data_b4dfa77758ebf8d63107104f01b5292b
#
_entry.id   b4dfa77758ebf8d63107104f01b5292b
#
_cell.length_a   1.000
_cell.length_b   1.000
_cell.length_c   1.000
_cell.angle_alpha   90.00
_cell.angle_beta   90.00
_cell.angle_gamma   90.00
#
_symmetry.space_group_name_H-M   'P 1'
#
loop_
_entity.id
_entity.type
_entity.pdbx_description
1 polymer ?
#
loop_
_entity_poly.entity_id
_entity_poly.type
_entity_poly.pdbx_seq_one_letter_code
_entity_poly.pdbx_strand_id
1 'polypeptide(L)'
;VGPDGVSLSSRDFRLPMRQFDVPTFYKSPIISTVTDARQATDPRKKDLSPSVIDFGPVRFKIARHFGFCFGVEQAIEIAYEALEENPDKRIFLLSEMIHNPHVNEDLRDRGIQFLRTTQGEQLIPFDELTPDDVVIIPAFGTTLEVEQKLEEIGVDTEAYDTTCPFVEKVWRKSSQIGDDDHSIVVHGKRYHEETRATFSHAKEEGPVVVVRDMEEAEELAKVIRGEKDADFFYDYFEDKYSEDFDPERDLQKLGVVNQTTMLAEETAAIADLMRDAMRERYGEAHVEERFADTSDTLCYATNENQNATQALIEDGADLGIVVGGYNSSNTSHLVELCEEHMPTYFIRDASEFDAPSEIHHFDVHAKEEVATDDWFPAEDTPVDVLLTSGASCPDALLDEVVRKIISWFPDARPVEEAIAPFKEELE
;
A
#
# COMPACT_ATOMS: atom_id res chain seq x y z
N VAL A 1 -13.63 40.58 23.75
CA VAL A 1 -15.05 40.56 23.39
C VAL A 1 -15.13 41.17 22.00
N GLY A 2 -15.22 40.33 20.97
CA GLY A 2 -15.57 40.66 19.59
C GLY A 2 -16.52 39.57 19.08
N PRO A 3 -17.57 39.95 18.39
CA PRO A 3 -18.63 39.01 18.04
C PRO A 3 -18.23 38.22 16.79
N ASP A 4 -18.41 36.96 16.82
CA ASP A 4 -18.98 36.09 15.82
C ASP A 4 -18.47 34.65 16.08
N GLY A 5 -19.29 33.95 16.86
CA GLY A 5 -19.14 32.52 17.07
C GLY A 5 -19.44 31.79 15.77
N VAL A 6 -18.41 31.40 15.03
CA VAL A 6 -18.51 30.39 13.99
C VAL A 6 -17.94 29.11 14.57
N SER A 7 -18.84 28.23 14.99
CA SER A 7 -18.59 26.82 15.22
C SER A 7 -18.01 26.24 13.92
N LEU A 8 -16.75 25.86 13.94
CA LEU A 8 -16.15 25.03 12.89
C LEU A 8 -16.70 23.60 13.06
N SER A 9 -17.90 23.38 12.48
CA SER A 9 -18.39 22.04 12.21
C SER A 9 -17.39 21.35 11.30
N SER A 10 -17.10 20.09 11.61
CA SER A 10 -16.40 19.14 10.75
C SER A 10 -16.75 19.37 9.27
N ARG A 11 -15.95 20.15 8.58
CA ARG A 11 -15.98 20.20 7.13
C ARG A 11 -15.38 18.91 6.63
N ASP A 12 -16.25 18.03 6.12
CA ASP A 12 -15.85 16.99 5.18
C ASP A 12 -14.79 17.56 4.23
N PHE A 13 -13.58 17.10 4.36
CA PHE A 13 -12.51 17.30 3.39
C PHE A 13 -12.87 16.42 2.18
N ARG A 14 -13.88 16.83 1.42
CA ARG A 14 -14.08 16.33 0.08
C ARG A 14 -13.07 17.05 -0.80
N LEU A 15 -11.93 16.44 -1.02
CA LEU A 15 -11.17 16.73 -2.22
C LEU A 15 -12.15 16.52 -3.39
N PRO A 16 -12.32 17.48 -4.31
CA PRO A 16 -12.98 17.17 -5.56
C PRO A 16 -12.26 15.97 -6.15
N MET A 17 -12.99 14.97 -6.65
CA MET A 17 -12.37 13.83 -7.32
C MET A 17 -11.64 14.39 -8.54
N ARG A 18 -10.34 14.67 -8.37
CA ARG A 18 -9.45 15.02 -9.47
C ARG A 18 -9.32 13.75 -10.30
N GLN A 19 -9.63 13.84 -11.57
CA GLN A 19 -9.29 12.79 -12.53
C GLN A 19 -7.84 13.02 -12.94
N PHE A 20 -7.02 12.00 -12.80
CA PHE A 20 -5.65 11.98 -13.26
C PHE A 20 -5.59 11.50 -14.71
N ASP A 21 -4.64 12.03 -15.47
CA ASP A 21 -4.40 11.60 -16.85
C ASP A 21 -3.48 10.37 -16.87
N VAL A 22 -4.07 9.23 -16.48
CA VAL A 22 -3.40 7.94 -16.49
C VAL A 22 -3.54 7.30 -17.87
N PRO A 23 -2.44 6.76 -18.46
CA PRO A 23 -2.47 6.13 -19.76
C PRO A 23 -3.58 5.09 -19.93
N THR A 24 -4.24 5.13 -21.07
CA THR A 24 -5.43 4.28 -21.34
C THR A 24 -5.12 2.79 -21.38
N PHE A 25 -3.87 2.39 -21.64
CA PHE A 25 -3.47 0.98 -21.65
C PHE A 25 -3.41 0.36 -20.23
N TYR A 26 -3.40 1.16 -19.17
CA TYR A 26 -3.59 0.67 -17.81
C TYR A 26 -5.08 0.41 -17.46
N LYS A 27 -6.01 0.90 -18.28
CA LYS A 27 -7.46 0.75 -18.07
C LYS A 27 -7.99 -0.44 -18.84
N SER A 28 -9.01 -1.08 -18.32
CA SER A 28 -9.66 -2.24 -18.91
C SER A 28 -11.11 -1.93 -19.29
N PRO A 29 -11.57 -2.35 -20.48
CA PRO A 29 -12.98 -2.21 -20.85
C PRO A 29 -13.94 -2.99 -19.95
N ILE A 30 -13.53 -4.17 -19.45
CA ILE A 30 -14.38 -5.00 -18.57
C ILE A 30 -14.44 -4.38 -17.18
N ILE A 31 -13.27 -4.26 -16.55
CA ILE A 31 -13.16 -3.82 -15.15
C ILE A 31 -13.64 -2.37 -14.99
N SER A 32 -13.26 -1.46 -15.89
CA SER A 32 -13.74 -0.07 -15.84
C SER A 32 -15.27 0.02 -15.98
N THR A 33 -15.91 -0.80 -16.83
CA THR A 33 -17.38 -0.82 -16.94
C THR A 33 -18.03 -1.21 -15.60
N VAL A 34 -17.50 -2.22 -14.92
CA VAL A 34 -17.99 -2.65 -13.60
C VAL A 34 -17.80 -1.54 -12.55
N THR A 35 -16.59 -0.96 -12.53
CA THR A 35 -16.24 0.09 -11.57
C THR A 35 -17.10 1.35 -11.77
N ASP A 36 -17.31 1.77 -13.02
CA ASP A 36 -18.12 2.94 -13.37
C ASP A 36 -19.59 2.72 -12.99
N ALA A 37 -20.16 1.54 -13.28
CA ALA A 37 -21.53 1.19 -12.90
C ALA A 37 -21.71 1.23 -11.37
N ARG A 38 -20.77 0.65 -10.63
CA ARG A 38 -20.78 0.71 -9.16
C ARG A 38 -20.60 2.14 -8.64
N GLN A 39 -19.82 2.97 -9.30
CA GLN A 39 -19.67 4.38 -8.93
C GLN A 39 -20.94 5.18 -9.20
N ALA A 40 -21.68 4.87 -10.27
CA ALA A 40 -22.95 5.53 -10.59
C ALA A 40 -24.06 5.15 -9.59
N THR A 41 -24.16 3.88 -9.21
CA THR A 41 -25.21 3.36 -8.30
C THR A 41 -24.89 3.60 -6.82
N ASP A 42 -23.63 3.55 -6.43
CA ASP A 42 -23.16 3.83 -5.06
C ASP A 42 -21.98 4.81 -5.04
N PRO A 43 -22.23 6.12 -5.31
CA PRO A 43 -21.16 7.13 -5.37
C PRO A 43 -20.46 7.40 -4.02
N ARG A 44 -21.03 6.93 -2.92
CA ARG A 44 -20.44 7.05 -1.58
C ARG A 44 -19.66 5.83 -1.16
N LYS A 45 -19.58 4.83 -2.04
CA LYS A 45 -18.85 3.60 -1.82
C LYS A 45 -19.18 2.88 -0.48
N LYS A 46 -20.44 2.89 -0.08
CA LYS A 46 -20.88 2.30 1.19
C LYS A 46 -21.24 0.83 1.10
N ASP A 47 -21.65 0.39 -0.08
CA ASP A 47 -21.98 -0.99 -0.36
C ASP A 47 -20.69 -1.72 -0.77
N LEU A 48 -20.18 -2.56 0.12
CA LEU A 48 -18.96 -3.36 -0.09
C LEU A 48 -19.24 -4.71 -0.77
N SER A 49 -20.51 -5.02 -1.08
CA SER A 49 -20.86 -6.27 -1.76
C SER A 49 -20.10 -6.39 -3.08
N PRO A 50 -19.61 -7.61 -3.44
CA PRO A 50 -18.89 -7.83 -4.67
C PRO A 50 -19.74 -7.59 -5.91
N SER A 51 -19.07 -7.23 -7.00
CA SER A 51 -19.68 -7.24 -8.33
C SER A 51 -19.44 -8.60 -8.98
N VAL A 52 -20.48 -9.24 -9.47
CA VAL A 52 -20.36 -10.57 -10.08
C VAL A 52 -20.46 -10.46 -11.60
N ILE A 53 -19.39 -10.86 -12.30
CA ILE A 53 -19.39 -11.02 -13.76
C ILE A 53 -19.60 -12.49 -14.06
N ASP A 54 -20.77 -12.84 -14.61
CA ASP A 54 -21.18 -14.21 -14.84
C ASP A 54 -20.99 -14.61 -16.30
N PHE A 55 -19.99 -15.47 -16.57
CA PHE A 55 -19.73 -16.05 -17.89
C PHE A 55 -20.39 -17.40 -18.09
N GLY A 56 -21.16 -17.92 -17.12
CA GLY A 56 -21.78 -19.24 -17.15
C GLY A 56 -20.93 -20.29 -16.42
N PRO A 57 -19.93 -20.89 -17.06
CA PRO A 57 -19.06 -21.88 -16.40
C PRO A 57 -18.13 -21.30 -15.34
N VAL A 58 -17.85 -19.99 -15.39
CA VAL A 58 -17.05 -19.28 -14.38
C VAL A 58 -17.70 -17.95 -14.05
N ARG A 59 -17.67 -17.59 -12.77
CA ARG A 59 -18.15 -16.30 -12.25
C ARG A 59 -17.01 -15.61 -11.51
N PHE A 60 -16.72 -14.38 -11.88
CA PHE A 60 -15.74 -13.55 -11.18
C PHE A 60 -16.45 -12.64 -10.20
N LYS A 61 -16.09 -12.78 -8.95
CA LYS A 61 -16.51 -11.89 -7.86
C LYS A 61 -15.42 -10.84 -7.67
N ILE A 62 -15.73 -9.61 -8.07
CA ILE A 62 -14.79 -8.48 -8.08
C ILE A 62 -15.00 -7.65 -6.81
N ALA A 63 -13.92 -7.32 -6.11
CA ALA A 63 -13.95 -6.44 -4.93
C ALA A 63 -14.57 -5.07 -5.25
N ARG A 64 -15.16 -4.42 -4.26
CA ARG A 64 -15.67 -3.05 -4.43
C ARG A 64 -14.56 -2.02 -4.58
N HIS A 65 -13.43 -2.27 -3.93
CA HIS A 65 -12.23 -1.43 -3.94
C HIS A 65 -11.02 -2.29 -4.29
N PHE A 66 -10.29 -1.89 -5.30
CA PHE A 66 -9.07 -2.52 -5.81
C PHE A 66 -8.44 -1.59 -6.86
N GLY A 67 -7.27 -1.95 -7.39
CA GLY A 67 -6.63 -1.21 -8.47
C GLY A 67 -5.99 0.11 -8.01
N PHE A 68 -5.62 0.94 -8.96
CA PHE A 68 -4.89 2.18 -8.69
C PHE A 68 -5.59 3.09 -7.69
N CYS A 69 -4.87 3.48 -6.64
CA CYS A 69 -5.32 4.49 -5.70
C CYS A 69 -4.93 5.90 -6.14
N PHE A 70 -5.48 6.91 -5.47
CA PHE A 70 -5.17 8.33 -5.72
C PHE A 70 -3.67 8.63 -5.79
N GLY A 71 -2.89 8.15 -4.81
CA GLY A 71 -1.44 8.40 -4.76
C GLY A 71 -0.69 7.77 -5.93
N VAL A 72 -1.12 6.60 -6.38
CA VAL A 72 -0.55 5.90 -7.55
C VAL A 72 -0.89 6.62 -8.85
N GLU A 73 -2.15 7.00 -9.05
CA GLU A 73 -2.55 7.75 -10.25
C GLU A 73 -1.84 9.09 -10.34
N GLN A 74 -1.70 9.81 -9.21
CA GLN A 74 -0.95 11.06 -9.13
C GLN A 74 0.53 10.85 -9.50
N ALA A 75 1.16 9.82 -8.97
CA ALA A 75 2.57 9.54 -9.23
C ALA A 75 2.83 9.21 -10.70
N ILE A 76 1.93 8.44 -11.34
CA ILE A 76 2.01 8.13 -12.77
C ILE A 76 1.82 9.42 -13.60
N GLU A 77 0.80 10.24 -13.32
CA GLU A 77 0.58 11.51 -14.02
C GLU A 77 1.83 12.39 -13.99
N ILE A 78 2.40 12.63 -12.81
CA ILE A 78 3.62 13.44 -12.65
C ILE A 78 4.82 12.86 -13.41
N ALA A 79 4.99 11.55 -13.43
CA ALA A 79 6.09 10.92 -14.17
C ALA A 79 5.94 11.12 -15.69
N TYR A 80 4.72 11.08 -16.20
CA TYR A 80 4.43 11.36 -17.61
C TYR A 80 4.58 12.84 -17.93
N GLU A 81 4.16 13.76 -17.04
CA GLU A 81 4.41 15.20 -17.16
C GLU A 81 5.92 15.47 -17.21
N ALA A 82 6.73 14.84 -16.35
CA ALA A 82 8.18 14.97 -16.36
C ALA A 82 8.80 14.57 -17.72
N LEU A 83 8.31 13.49 -18.35
CA LEU A 83 8.73 13.08 -19.69
C LEU A 83 8.35 14.08 -20.78
N GLU A 84 7.14 14.62 -20.73
CA GLU A 84 6.63 15.56 -21.72
C GLU A 84 7.32 16.93 -21.64
N GLU A 85 7.56 17.41 -20.41
CA GLU A 85 8.16 18.73 -20.16
C GLU A 85 9.67 18.76 -20.38
N ASN A 86 10.35 17.60 -20.29
CA ASN A 86 11.81 17.49 -20.36
C ASN A 86 12.31 16.52 -21.45
N PRO A 87 11.88 16.69 -22.74
CA PRO A 87 12.19 15.71 -23.80
C PRO A 87 13.69 15.59 -24.13
N ASP A 88 14.49 16.59 -23.78
CA ASP A 88 15.93 16.63 -24.08
C ASP A 88 16.82 16.39 -22.84
N LYS A 89 16.22 16.16 -21.66
CA LYS A 89 16.95 15.93 -20.41
C LYS A 89 17.03 14.46 -20.06
N ARG A 90 18.01 14.10 -19.23
CA ARG A 90 18.01 12.81 -18.56
C ARG A 90 17.02 12.86 -17.42
N ILE A 91 16.18 11.84 -17.32
CA ILE A 91 15.18 11.71 -16.26
C ILE A 91 15.49 10.47 -15.46
N PHE A 92 15.56 10.64 -14.16
CA PHE A 92 15.84 9.59 -13.21
C PHE A 92 14.67 9.42 -12.25
N LEU A 93 14.40 8.20 -11.89
CA LEU A 93 13.52 7.84 -10.78
C LEU A 93 14.39 7.34 -9.63
N LEU A 94 14.20 7.88 -8.43
CA LEU A 94 15.06 7.57 -7.30
C LEU A 94 15.09 6.08 -6.95
N SER A 95 13.91 5.41 -7.02
CA SER A 95 13.77 3.95 -6.93
C SER A 95 12.56 3.51 -7.78
N GLU A 96 11.86 2.41 -7.45
CA GLU A 96 10.60 2.11 -8.12
C GLU A 96 9.53 3.16 -7.80
N MET A 97 8.75 3.56 -8.80
CA MET A 97 7.66 4.53 -8.62
C MET A 97 6.62 4.00 -7.63
N ILE A 98 6.22 2.78 -7.85
CA ILE A 98 5.27 1.99 -7.07
C ILE A 98 5.67 0.52 -7.14
N HIS A 99 5.15 -0.31 -6.24
CA HIS A 99 5.41 -1.75 -6.26
C HIS A 99 4.57 -2.48 -7.31
N ASN A 100 4.80 -2.15 -8.58
CA ASN A 100 4.25 -2.84 -9.73
C ASN A 100 5.27 -2.88 -10.89
N PRO A 101 5.72 -4.09 -11.32
CA PRO A 101 6.75 -4.22 -12.34
C PRO A 101 6.32 -3.66 -13.70
N HIS A 102 5.05 -3.83 -14.11
CA HIS A 102 4.57 -3.33 -15.41
C HIS A 102 4.65 -1.82 -15.52
N VAL A 103 4.34 -1.08 -14.45
CA VAL A 103 4.47 0.38 -14.42
C VAL A 103 5.93 0.80 -14.46
N ASN A 104 6.79 0.13 -13.68
CA ASN A 104 8.21 0.46 -13.65
C ASN A 104 8.93 0.11 -14.97
N GLU A 105 8.53 -0.97 -15.64
CA GLU A 105 9.03 -1.35 -16.97
C GLU A 105 8.58 -0.34 -18.03
N ASP A 106 7.32 0.08 -18.05
CA ASP A 106 6.82 1.09 -18.98
C ASP A 106 7.59 2.42 -18.83
N LEU A 107 7.84 2.87 -17.60
CA LEU A 107 8.63 4.07 -17.35
C LEU A 107 10.08 3.91 -17.82
N ARG A 108 10.67 2.74 -17.64
CA ARG A 108 12.02 2.42 -18.13
C ARG A 108 12.09 2.39 -19.65
N ASP A 109 11.10 1.80 -20.32
CA ASP A 109 11.01 1.74 -21.78
C ASP A 109 10.87 3.15 -22.40
N ARG A 110 10.32 4.11 -21.67
CA ARG A 110 10.24 5.52 -22.05
C ARG A 110 11.52 6.31 -21.80
N GLY A 111 12.53 5.68 -21.21
CA GLY A 111 13.85 6.28 -21.01
C GLY A 111 14.13 6.79 -19.61
N ILE A 112 13.25 6.58 -18.64
CA ILE A 112 13.53 6.88 -17.24
C ILE A 112 14.55 5.89 -16.70
N GLN A 113 15.61 6.39 -16.06
CA GLN A 113 16.65 5.58 -15.44
C GLN A 113 16.41 5.50 -13.94
N PHE A 114 16.78 4.37 -13.32
CA PHE A 114 16.56 4.14 -11.90
C PHE A 114 17.87 4.29 -11.13
N LEU A 115 17.89 5.15 -10.10
CA LEU A 115 19.07 5.43 -9.31
C LEU A 115 19.38 4.34 -8.28
N ARG A 116 18.34 3.71 -7.73
CA ARG A 116 18.42 2.70 -6.66
C ARG A 116 17.45 1.56 -6.85
N THR A 117 17.74 0.44 -6.19
CA THR A 117 16.75 -0.61 -5.94
C THR A 117 15.80 -0.21 -4.82
N THR A 118 14.68 -0.91 -4.66
CA THR A 118 13.74 -0.76 -3.53
C THR A 118 14.41 -0.99 -2.17
N GLN A 119 15.46 -1.77 -2.12
CA GLN A 119 16.25 -2.01 -0.91
C GLN A 119 17.29 -0.91 -0.62
N GLY A 120 17.41 0.07 -1.54
CA GLY A 120 18.34 1.20 -1.41
C GLY A 120 19.74 0.96 -1.95
N GLU A 121 19.97 -0.18 -2.63
CA GLU A 121 21.23 -0.44 -3.34
C GLU A 121 21.35 0.53 -4.53
N GLN A 122 22.51 1.16 -4.67
CA GLN A 122 22.75 2.16 -5.70
C GLN A 122 23.03 1.51 -7.05
N LEU A 123 22.20 1.82 -8.05
CA LEU A 123 22.37 1.38 -9.45
C LEU A 123 23.19 2.39 -10.25
N ILE A 124 22.93 3.68 -10.06
CA ILE A 124 23.64 4.80 -10.68
C ILE A 124 24.16 5.69 -9.55
N PRO A 125 25.49 5.97 -9.48
CA PRO A 125 26.06 6.85 -8.49
C PRO A 125 25.49 8.27 -8.54
N PHE A 126 25.17 8.86 -7.39
CA PHE A 126 24.64 10.23 -7.33
C PHE A 126 25.63 11.28 -7.85
N ASP A 127 26.93 11.02 -7.83
CA ASP A 127 27.97 11.89 -8.38
C ASP A 127 27.99 11.94 -9.93
N GLU A 128 27.21 11.07 -10.60
CA GLU A 128 26.95 11.15 -12.04
C GLU A 128 25.82 12.13 -12.39
N LEU A 129 25.04 12.58 -11.39
CA LEU A 129 23.97 13.55 -11.57
C LEU A 129 24.53 14.97 -11.73
N THR A 130 23.80 15.80 -12.43
CA THR A 130 24.07 17.20 -12.65
C THR A 130 22.83 18.07 -12.36
N PRO A 131 22.95 19.37 -12.12
CA PRO A 131 21.79 20.24 -11.91
C PRO A 131 20.80 20.31 -13.09
N ASP A 132 21.22 19.86 -14.28
CA ASP A 132 20.34 19.82 -15.46
C ASP A 132 19.46 18.57 -15.53
N ASP A 133 19.74 17.56 -14.70
CA ASP A 133 18.99 16.31 -14.65
C ASP A 133 17.66 16.49 -13.90
N VAL A 134 16.69 15.69 -14.26
CA VAL A 134 15.41 15.61 -13.57
C VAL A 134 15.41 14.35 -12.69
N VAL A 135 15.09 14.49 -11.42
CA VAL A 135 14.91 13.37 -10.50
C VAL A 135 13.49 13.35 -9.97
N ILE A 136 12.81 12.21 -10.15
CA ILE A 136 11.47 11.97 -9.66
C ILE A 136 11.59 11.26 -8.31
N ILE A 137 10.96 11.79 -7.27
CA ILE A 137 10.82 11.13 -5.97
C ILE A 137 9.61 10.18 -6.03
N PRO A 138 9.74 8.91 -5.65
CA PRO A 138 8.66 7.92 -5.76
C PRO A 138 7.52 8.17 -4.76
N ALA A 139 6.38 7.52 -4.98
CA ALA A 139 5.19 7.66 -4.13
C ALA A 139 5.40 7.33 -2.64
N PHE A 140 6.46 6.61 -2.30
CA PHE A 140 6.86 6.27 -0.93
C PHE A 140 7.61 7.39 -0.21
N GLY A 141 7.96 8.47 -0.93
CA GLY A 141 8.89 9.48 -0.46
C GLY A 141 10.34 8.99 -0.42
N THR A 142 11.19 9.74 0.24
CA THR A 142 12.60 9.36 0.46
C THR A 142 13.10 9.82 1.81
N THR A 143 14.34 9.46 2.15
CA THR A 143 14.97 9.85 3.40
C THR A 143 15.57 11.26 3.28
N LEU A 144 15.59 12.01 4.38
CA LEU A 144 16.16 13.36 4.43
C LEU A 144 17.62 13.43 3.99
N GLU A 145 18.41 12.37 4.27
CA GLU A 145 19.81 12.29 3.82
C GLU A 145 19.93 12.21 2.29
N VAL A 146 18.95 11.60 1.63
CA VAL A 146 18.92 11.53 0.16
C VAL A 146 18.46 12.85 -0.43
N GLU A 147 17.43 13.48 0.13
CA GLU A 147 16.97 14.81 -0.27
C GLU A 147 18.10 15.82 -0.18
N GLN A 148 18.77 15.92 0.97
CA GLN A 148 19.91 16.80 1.18
C GLN A 148 21.02 16.54 0.15
N LYS A 149 21.30 15.27 -0.16
CA LYS A 149 22.34 14.94 -1.15
C LYS A 149 21.99 15.38 -2.57
N LEU A 150 20.71 15.25 -2.97
CA LEU A 150 20.22 15.74 -4.26
C LEU A 150 20.26 17.28 -4.33
N GLU A 151 19.87 17.95 -3.24
CA GLU A 151 19.98 19.41 -3.13
C GLU A 151 21.43 19.91 -3.21
N GLU A 152 22.40 19.22 -2.57
CA GLU A 152 23.83 19.54 -2.65
C GLU A 152 24.38 19.43 -4.08
N ILE A 153 23.83 18.53 -4.90
CA ILE A 153 24.14 18.40 -6.32
C ILE A 153 23.49 19.54 -7.13
N GLY A 154 22.43 20.14 -6.61
CA GLY A 154 21.66 21.20 -7.26
C GLY A 154 20.49 20.68 -8.10
N VAL A 155 20.03 19.45 -7.85
CA VAL A 155 18.82 18.90 -8.44
C VAL A 155 17.60 19.49 -7.73
N ASP A 156 16.57 19.89 -8.50
CA ASP A 156 15.29 20.30 -7.96
C ASP A 156 14.48 19.07 -7.55
N THR A 157 14.36 18.83 -6.25
CA THR A 157 13.64 17.69 -5.68
C THR A 157 12.14 17.95 -5.52
N GLU A 158 11.69 19.20 -5.55
CA GLU A 158 10.28 19.55 -5.37
C GLU A 158 9.48 19.49 -6.69
N ALA A 159 10.14 19.70 -7.85
CA ALA A 159 9.46 19.82 -9.14
C ALA A 159 8.66 18.56 -9.53
N TYR A 160 9.20 17.38 -9.24
CA TYR A 160 8.58 16.10 -9.57
C TYR A 160 8.58 15.17 -8.35
N ASP A 161 8.17 15.72 -7.21
CA ASP A 161 7.92 14.93 -6.01
C ASP A 161 6.55 14.26 -6.11
N THR A 162 6.53 12.92 -6.14
CA THR A 162 5.31 12.13 -6.20
C THR A 162 4.93 11.54 -4.84
N THR A 163 5.57 11.98 -3.77
CA THR A 163 5.28 11.49 -2.41
C THR A 163 3.78 11.54 -2.13
N CYS A 164 3.23 10.39 -1.77
CA CYS A 164 1.80 10.27 -1.52
C CYS A 164 1.38 11.15 -0.33
N PRO A 165 0.32 11.97 -0.42
CA PRO A 165 -0.15 12.81 0.68
C PRO A 165 -0.51 12.03 1.96
N PHE A 166 -0.77 10.72 1.85
CA PHE A 166 -1.01 9.85 3.02
C PHE A 166 0.31 9.45 3.71
N VAL A 167 1.41 9.32 2.98
CA VAL A 167 2.75 9.15 3.55
C VAL A 167 3.17 10.42 4.29
N GLU A 168 3.01 11.59 3.66
CA GLU A 168 3.27 12.87 4.34
C GLU A 168 2.38 13.07 5.59
N LYS A 169 1.15 12.54 5.58
CA LYS A 169 0.27 12.59 6.77
C LYS A 169 0.88 11.82 7.94
N VAL A 170 1.51 10.67 7.68
CA VAL A 170 2.23 9.92 8.71
C VAL A 170 3.41 10.73 9.25
N TRP A 171 4.18 11.40 8.38
CA TRP A 171 5.28 12.27 8.80
C TRP A 171 4.81 13.43 9.67
N ARG A 172 3.74 14.12 9.25
CA ARG A 172 3.12 15.20 10.07
C ARG A 172 2.61 14.69 11.43
N LYS A 173 2.11 13.45 11.47
CA LYS A 173 1.67 12.84 12.74
C LYS A 173 2.87 12.51 13.63
N SER A 174 3.97 12.01 13.04
CA SER A 174 5.22 11.77 13.76
C SER A 174 5.77 13.08 14.37
N SER A 175 5.74 14.19 13.62
CA SER A 175 6.13 15.51 14.12
C SER A 175 5.28 15.95 15.33
N GLN A 176 3.95 15.79 15.24
CA GLN A 176 3.06 16.10 16.38
C GLN A 176 3.36 15.27 17.63
N ILE A 177 3.72 13.99 17.45
CA ILE A 177 4.09 13.10 18.56
C ILE A 177 5.41 13.57 19.18
N GLY A 178 6.41 13.91 18.35
CA GLY A 178 7.70 14.44 18.81
C GLY A 178 7.60 15.80 19.51
N ASP A 179 6.77 16.72 18.98
CA ASP A 179 6.51 18.04 19.60
C ASP A 179 5.96 17.94 21.02
N ASP A 180 5.27 16.84 21.35
CA ASP A 180 4.73 16.55 22.68
C ASP A 180 5.70 15.75 23.58
N ASP A 181 6.99 15.69 23.23
CA ASP A 181 8.03 14.92 23.94
C ASP A 181 7.73 13.40 24.02
N HIS A 182 7.09 12.83 23.01
CA HIS A 182 6.85 11.39 22.91
C HIS A 182 7.78 10.74 21.91
N SER A 183 8.21 9.52 22.22
CA SER A 183 8.91 8.68 21.25
C SER A 183 7.94 8.11 20.22
N ILE A 184 8.46 7.80 19.03
CA ILE A 184 7.66 7.37 17.90
C ILE A 184 7.90 5.87 17.67
N VAL A 185 6.86 5.07 17.82
CA VAL A 185 6.87 3.66 17.41
C VAL A 185 6.31 3.57 16.00
N VAL A 186 7.11 3.09 15.05
CA VAL A 186 6.69 2.91 13.65
C VAL A 186 6.35 1.45 13.43
N HIS A 187 5.07 1.14 13.23
CA HIS A 187 4.63 -0.18 12.79
C HIS A 187 4.86 -0.32 11.30
N GLY A 188 5.83 -1.15 10.90
CA GLY A 188 6.17 -1.34 9.49
C GLY A 188 7.40 -2.23 9.28
N LYS A 189 7.61 -2.61 8.03
CA LYS A 189 8.75 -3.41 7.62
C LYS A 189 10.01 -2.52 7.54
N ARG A 190 10.98 -2.68 8.45
CA ARG A 190 12.17 -1.80 8.62
C ARG A 190 12.88 -1.42 7.31
N TYR A 191 12.96 -2.35 6.36
CA TYR A 191 13.67 -2.14 5.10
C TYR A 191 12.77 -1.71 3.93
N HIS A 192 11.47 -1.58 4.15
CA HIS A 192 10.55 -1.04 3.15
C HIS A 192 10.83 0.45 2.92
N GLU A 193 10.74 0.93 1.68
CA GLU A 193 11.06 2.31 1.30
C GLU A 193 10.30 3.33 2.13
N GLU A 194 8.99 3.17 2.25
CA GLU A 194 8.13 4.05 3.04
C GLU A 194 8.53 4.07 4.53
N THR A 195 8.83 2.89 5.12
CA THR A 195 9.25 2.82 6.52
C THR A 195 10.61 3.50 6.73
N ARG A 196 11.54 3.37 5.77
CA ARG A 196 12.83 4.07 5.82
C ARG A 196 12.65 5.59 5.74
N ALA A 197 11.79 6.04 4.84
CA ALA A 197 11.45 7.46 4.71
C ALA A 197 10.80 7.97 6.00
N THR A 198 9.76 7.31 6.49
CA THR A 198 9.07 7.66 7.75
C THR A 198 10.03 7.66 8.94
N PHE A 199 10.92 6.66 9.06
CA PHE A 199 11.92 6.61 10.11
C PHE A 199 12.89 7.81 10.03
N SER A 200 13.33 8.17 8.82
CA SER A 200 14.24 9.30 8.60
C SER A 200 13.62 10.63 8.99
N HIS A 201 12.36 10.87 8.61
CA HIS A 201 11.63 12.07 9.02
C HIS A 201 11.32 12.08 10.52
N ALA A 202 10.87 10.96 11.07
CA ALA A 202 10.49 10.86 12.48
C ALA A 202 11.67 11.05 13.45
N LYS A 203 12.90 10.58 13.08
CA LYS A 203 14.09 10.71 13.96
C LYS A 203 14.56 12.15 14.19
N GLU A 204 14.20 13.09 13.30
CA GLU A 204 14.47 14.52 13.51
C GLU A 204 13.53 15.13 14.54
N GLU A 205 12.38 14.50 14.79
CA GLU A 205 11.34 14.98 15.70
C GLU A 205 11.46 14.35 17.09
N GLY A 206 12.03 13.16 17.20
CA GLY A 206 12.20 12.47 18.48
C GLY A 206 12.80 11.07 18.38
N PRO A 207 12.95 10.36 19.50
CA PRO A 207 13.41 8.98 19.51
C PRO A 207 12.44 8.06 18.77
N VAL A 208 12.97 7.18 17.91
CA VAL A 208 12.17 6.28 17.06
C VAL A 208 12.57 4.84 17.25
N VAL A 209 11.57 3.94 17.30
CA VAL A 209 11.77 2.49 17.19
C VAL A 209 10.77 1.91 16.20
N VAL A 210 11.21 0.94 15.40
CA VAL A 210 10.37 0.22 14.42
C VAL A 210 9.98 -1.13 14.98
N VAL A 211 8.71 -1.48 14.86
CA VAL A 211 8.16 -2.82 15.12
C VAL A 211 7.49 -3.33 13.85
N ARG A 212 7.80 -4.56 13.47
CA ARG A 212 7.33 -5.15 12.22
C ARG A 212 5.92 -5.73 12.32
N ASP A 213 5.60 -6.35 13.46
CA ASP A 213 4.40 -7.15 13.68
C ASP A 213 4.07 -7.24 15.19
N MET A 214 3.01 -7.97 15.50
CA MET A 214 2.58 -8.17 16.89
C MET A 214 3.64 -8.86 17.75
N GLU A 215 4.45 -9.79 17.20
CA GLU A 215 5.50 -10.47 17.95
C GLU A 215 6.57 -9.49 18.44
N GLU A 216 7.07 -8.62 17.55
CA GLU A 216 8.03 -7.58 17.92
C GLU A 216 7.40 -6.53 18.87
N ALA A 217 6.11 -6.22 18.67
CA ALA A 217 5.39 -5.32 19.56
C ALA A 217 5.24 -5.89 20.99
N GLU A 218 5.00 -7.19 21.14
CA GLU A 218 4.96 -7.85 22.44
C GLU A 218 6.30 -7.78 23.17
N GLU A 219 7.43 -7.95 22.45
CA GLU A 219 8.75 -7.82 23.04
C GLU A 219 9.03 -6.37 23.48
N LEU A 220 8.63 -5.36 22.68
CA LEU A 220 8.73 -3.96 23.08
C LEU A 220 7.85 -3.66 24.31
N ALA A 221 6.64 -4.21 24.37
CA ALA A 221 5.75 -4.07 25.52
C ALA A 221 6.36 -4.65 26.80
N LYS A 222 7.12 -5.76 26.72
CA LYS A 222 7.86 -6.33 27.87
C LYS A 222 8.96 -5.37 28.36
N VAL A 223 9.65 -4.68 27.46
CA VAL A 223 10.62 -3.63 27.83
C VAL A 223 9.92 -2.46 28.52
N ILE A 224 8.81 -1.99 27.94
CA ILE A 224 8.00 -0.92 28.54
C ILE A 224 7.55 -1.28 29.95
N ARG A 225 7.10 -2.51 30.22
CA ARG A 225 6.69 -3.00 31.54
C ARG A 225 7.85 -3.19 32.52
N GLY A 226 9.11 -3.18 32.03
CA GLY A 226 10.29 -3.46 32.83
C GLY A 226 10.52 -4.96 33.09
N GLU A 227 9.91 -5.83 32.30
CA GLU A 227 10.12 -7.29 32.33
C GLU A 227 11.41 -7.68 31.60
N LYS A 228 11.87 -6.84 30.69
CA LYS A 228 13.13 -6.91 29.95
C LYS A 228 13.94 -5.63 30.16
N ASP A 229 15.25 -5.75 30.16
CA ASP A 229 16.18 -4.65 30.38
C ASP A 229 16.64 -3.98 29.08
N ALA A 230 17.47 -2.95 29.21
CA ALA A 230 18.04 -2.21 28.08
C ALA A 230 18.96 -3.09 27.22
N ASP A 231 19.72 -4.02 27.80
CA ASP A 231 20.60 -4.90 27.05
C ASP A 231 19.80 -5.81 26.09
N PHE A 232 18.66 -6.32 26.58
CA PHE A 232 17.72 -7.07 25.74
C PHE A 232 17.16 -6.19 24.60
N PHE A 233 16.78 -4.94 24.90
CA PHE A 233 16.26 -4.03 23.86
C PHE A 233 17.27 -3.81 22.75
N TYR A 234 18.50 -3.48 23.08
CA TYR A 234 19.55 -3.21 22.08
C TYR A 234 19.89 -4.43 21.22
N ASP A 235 19.84 -5.63 21.79
CA ASP A 235 20.11 -6.88 21.07
C ASP A 235 18.94 -7.26 20.15
N TYR A 236 17.70 -7.19 20.65
CA TYR A 236 16.51 -7.63 19.89
C TYR A 236 16.09 -6.65 18.80
N PHE A 237 16.22 -5.34 19.08
CA PHE A 237 15.84 -4.27 18.15
C PHE A 237 17.04 -3.70 17.38
N GLU A 238 18.15 -4.41 17.28
CA GLU A 238 19.32 -3.99 16.49
C GLU A 238 18.88 -3.46 15.12
N ASP A 239 19.41 -2.30 14.67
CA ASP A 239 19.09 -1.59 13.43
C ASP A 239 17.63 -1.07 13.32
N LYS A 240 16.81 -1.15 14.37
CA LYS A 240 15.39 -0.73 14.35
C LYS A 240 15.10 0.50 15.19
N TYR A 241 16.08 1.11 15.82
CA TYR A 241 15.91 2.34 16.64
C TYR A 241 16.85 3.46 16.16
N SER A 242 16.49 4.70 16.51
CA SER A 242 17.29 5.88 16.20
C SER A 242 18.57 5.97 17.04
N GLU A 243 19.57 6.69 16.54
CA GLU A 243 20.82 6.96 17.26
C GLU A 243 20.50 7.59 18.62
N ASP A 244 21.26 7.26 19.66
CA ASP A 244 21.07 7.72 21.05
C ASP A 244 19.74 7.33 21.72
N PHE A 245 18.98 6.38 21.17
CA PHE A 245 17.79 5.85 21.81
C PHE A 245 18.11 5.16 23.13
N ASP A 246 17.48 5.58 24.20
CA ASP A 246 17.61 5.00 25.54
C ASP A 246 16.24 4.44 26.01
N PRO A 247 16.05 3.11 26.06
CA PRO A 247 14.76 2.52 26.38
C PRO A 247 14.24 2.88 27.79
N GLU A 248 15.13 3.21 28.74
CA GLU A 248 14.71 3.63 30.09
C GLU A 248 14.19 5.05 30.10
N ARG A 249 14.73 5.92 29.25
CA ARG A 249 14.30 7.32 29.09
C ARG A 249 13.16 7.44 28.08
N ASP A 250 13.32 6.84 26.90
CA ASP A 250 12.52 7.15 25.71
C ASP A 250 11.22 6.34 25.64
N LEU A 251 11.14 5.19 26.33
CA LEU A 251 9.88 4.43 26.44
C LEU A 251 8.98 4.88 27.61
N GLN A 252 9.15 6.10 28.12
CA GLN A 252 8.26 6.66 29.15
C GLN A 252 7.03 7.34 28.57
N LYS A 253 7.10 7.82 27.35
CA LYS A 253 6.01 8.41 26.58
C LYS A 253 6.16 7.99 25.11
N LEU A 254 5.10 7.58 24.48
CA LEU A 254 5.17 7.15 23.07
C LEU A 254 3.86 7.38 22.32
N GLY A 255 3.97 7.41 21.01
CA GLY A 255 2.87 7.30 20.08
C GLY A 255 3.20 6.33 18.96
N VAL A 256 2.19 5.72 18.37
CA VAL A 256 2.35 4.74 17.29
C VAL A 256 1.91 5.36 15.96
N VAL A 257 2.75 5.26 14.95
CA VAL A 257 2.41 5.49 13.55
C VAL A 257 2.68 4.23 12.74
N ASN A 258 2.26 4.18 11.50
CA ASN A 258 2.43 2.96 10.69
C ASN A 258 2.84 3.26 9.25
N GLN A 259 3.51 2.31 8.63
CA GLN A 259 3.59 2.22 7.19
C GLN A 259 2.17 2.13 6.63
N THR A 260 1.82 2.97 5.66
CA THR A 260 0.44 3.19 5.21
C THR A 260 -0.26 1.96 4.63
N THR A 261 0.52 0.91 4.32
CA THR A 261 0.07 -0.33 3.69
C THR A 261 -0.06 -1.52 4.65
N MET A 262 0.10 -1.32 5.97
CA MET A 262 -0.02 -2.38 6.97
C MET A 262 -1.50 -2.79 7.19
N LEU A 263 -1.70 -3.94 7.82
CA LEU A 263 -3.04 -4.40 8.22
C LEU A 263 -3.66 -3.47 9.27
N ALA A 264 -4.90 -3.05 9.03
CA ALA A 264 -5.60 -2.11 9.90
C ALA A 264 -5.83 -2.69 11.30
N GLU A 265 -6.25 -3.95 11.36
CA GLU A 265 -6.52 -4.65 12.62
C GLU A 265 -5.24 -4.84 13.44
N GLU A 266 -4.14 -5.23 12.80
CA GLU A 266 -2.85 -5.42 13.46
C GLU A 266 -2.29 -4.07 13.98
N THR A 267 -2.38 -3.01 13.17
CA THR A 267 -1.96 -1.67 13.62
C THR A 267 -2.74 -1.20 14.86
N ALA A 268 -4.05 -1.42 14.85
CA ALA A 268 -4.89 -1.09 15.99
C ALA A 268 -4.53 -1.93 17.23
N ALA A 269 -4.32 -3.24 17.05
CA ALA A 269 -3.95 -4.15 18.13
C ALA A 269 -2.56 -3.79 18.72
N ILE A 270 -1.59 -3.42 17.90
CA ILE A 270 -0.27 -2.94 18.36
C ILE A 270 -0.41 -1.65 19.17
N ALA A 271 -1.20 -0.67 18.69
CA ALA A 271 -1.42 0.57 19.41
C ALA A 271 -2.10 0.33 20.78
N ASP A 272 -3.08 -0.57 20.84
CA ASP A 272 -3.75 -0.95 22.07
C ASP A 272 -2.79 -1.68 23.03
N LEU A 273 -1.95 -2.59 22.52
CA LEU A 273 -0.92 -3.29 23.31
C LEU A 273 0.07 -2.30 23.95
N MET A 274 0.54 -1.30 23.18
CA MET A 274 1.44 -0.26 23.69
C MET A 274 0.76 0.58 24.76
N ARG A 275 -0.50 0.97 24.53
CA ARG A 275 -1.32 1.71 25.51
C ARG A 275 -1.52 0.91 26.79
N ASP A 276 -1.79 -0.39 26.68
CA ASP A 276 -1.97 -1.28 27.83
C ASP A 276 -0.65 -1.46 28.60
N ALA A 277 0.48 -1.62 27.91
CA ALA A 277 1.79 -1.68 28.56
C ALA A 277 2.10 -0.38 29.36
N MET A 278 1.73 0.80 28.82
CA MET A 278 1.83 2.07 29.56
C MET A 278 0.91 2.11 30.77
N ARG A 279 -0.32 1.60 30.63
CA ARG A 279 -1.29 1.51 31.74
C ARG A 279 -0.79 0.60 32.86
N GLU A 280 -0.24 -0.56 32.52
CA GLU A 280 0.28 -1.52 33.48
C GLU A 280 1.49 -0.98 34.25
N ARG A 281 2.39 -0.26 33.56
CA ARG A 281 3.58 0.30 34.17
C ARG A 281 3.31 1.54 35.01
N TYR A 282 2.48 2.47 34.55
CA TYR A 282 2.34 3.81 35.12
C TYR A 282 0.96 4.05 35.75
N GLY A 283 -0.01 3.16 35.56
CA GLY A 283 -1.37 3.27 36.08
C GLY A 283 -2.30 4.07 35.17
N GLU A 284 -3.59 3.78 35.24
CA GLU A 284 -4.65 4.35 34.37
C GLU A 284 -4.65 5.89 34.33
N ALA A 285 -4.39 6.55 35.45
CA ALA A 285 -4.43 8.02 35.57
C ALA A 285 -3.34 8.73 34.72
N HIS A 286 -2.33 8.02 34.26
CA HIS A 286 -1.18 8.57 33.53
C HIS A 286 -1.12 8.18 32.08
N VAL A 287 -2.04 7.36 31.60
CA VAL A 287 -2.00 6.84 30.21
C VAL A 287 -2.11 7.96 29.19
N GLU A 288 -3.05 8.90 29.38
CA GLU A 288 -3.27 10.00 28.42
C GLU A 288 -2.09 10.98 28.32
N GLU A 289 -1.26 11.07 29.37
CA GLU A 289 -0.04 11.88 29.34
C GLU A 289 1.14 11.18 28.69
N ARG A 290 1.07 9.85 28.51
CA ARG A 290 2.18 8.99 28.10
C ARG A 290 1.94 8.24 26.80
N PHE A 291 0.72 8.28 26.29
CA PHE A 291 0.37 7.66 25.03
C PHE A 291 -0.37 8.66 24.15
N ALA A 292 0.31 9.10 23.08
CA ALA A 292 -0.28 10.03 22.14
C ALA A 292 -1.44 9.39 21.36
N ASP A 293 -2.44 10.19 20.98
CA ASP A 293 -3.47 9.73 20.06
C ASP A 293 -2.85 9.40 18.70
N THR A 294 -2.97 8.14 18.30
CA THR A 294 -2.38 7.55 17.09
C THR A 294 -3.42 7.16 16.05
N SER A 295 -4.67 7.58 16.26
CA SER A 295 -5.74 7.32 15.31
C SER A 295 -5.44 7.95 13.93
N ASP A 296 -5.90 7.28 12.85
CA ASP A 296 -5.96 7.84 11.50
C ASP A 296 -4.60 7.96 10.75
N THR A 297 -3.67 7.01 10.93
CA THR A 297 -2.41 6.94 10.17
C THR A 297 -2.43 5.97 9.01
N LEU A 298 -3.42 5.08 8.92
CA LEU A 298 -3.60 4.20 7.75
C LEU A 298 -4.06 4.97 6.51
N CYS A 299 -3.61 4.52 5.35
CA CYS A 299 -4.12 5.01 4.08
C CYS A 299 -5.57 4.56 3.88
N TYR A 300 -6.43 5.47 3.40
CA TYR A 300 -7.83 5.14 3.10
C TYR A 300 -7.94 4.01 2.07
N ALA A 301 -7.08 4.01 1.03
CA ALA A 301 -7.11 2.99 -0.02
C ALA A 301 -6.75 1.60 0.54
N THR A 302 -5.75 1.52 1.43
CA THR A 302 -5.42 0.28 2.12
C THR A 302 -6.61 -0.24 2.92
N ASN A 303 -7.24 0.63 3.71
CA ASN A 303 -8.39 0.27 4.53
C ASN A 303 -9.60 -0.14 3.67
N GLU A 304 -9.91 0.62 2.60
CA GLU A 304 -11.00 0.29 1.68
C GLU A 304 -10.76 -1.04 0.96
N ASN A 305 -9.52 -1.32 0.51
CA ASN A 305 -9.18 -2.60 -0.15
C ASN A 305 -9.31 -3.79 0.81
N GLN A 306 -8.83 -3.66 2.05
CA GLN A 306 -8.96 -4.72 3.06
C GLN A 306 -10.43 -4.99 3.39
N ASN A 307 -11.23 -3.95 3.64
CA ASN A 307 -12.66 -4.09 3.92
C ASN A 307 -13.44 -4.70 2.73
N ALA A 308 -13.12 -4.30 1.50
CA ALA A 308 -13.76 -4.86 0.31
C ALA A 308 -13.36 -6.32 0.06
N THR A 309 -12.11 -6.67 0.37
CA THR A 309 -11.64 -8.07 0.30
C THR A 309 -12.31 -8.92 1.38
N GLN A 310 -12.49 -8.39 2.59
CA GLN A 310 -13.24 -9.09 3.64
C GLN A 310 -14.69 -9.37 3.22
N ALA A 311 -15.36 -8.39 2.58
CA ALA A 311 -16.71 -8.59 2.05
C ALA A 311 -16.76 -9.64 0.92
N LEU A 312 -15.71 -9.73 0.08
CA LEU A 312 -15.57 -10.81 -0.91
C LEU A 312 -15.44 -12.19 -0.24
N ILE A 313 -14.63 -12.29 0.80
CA ILE A 313 -14.43 -13.53 1.56
C ILE A 313 -15.74 -13.99 2.19
N GLU A 314 -16.50 -13.07 2.78
CA GLU A 314 -17.82 -13.37 3.38
C GLU A 314 -18.84 -13.86 2.34
N ASP A 315 -18.78 -13.39 1.08
CA ASP A 315 -19.62 -13.85 -0.02
C ASP A 315 -19.20 -15.26 -0.51
N GLY A 316 -17.97 -15.68 -0.23
CA GLY A 316 -17.38 -16.99 -0.52
C GLY A 316 -17.00 -17.16 -2.00
N ALA A 317 -16.00 -18.00 -2.25
CA ALA A 317 -15.55 -18.41 -3.58
C ALA A 317 -14.84 -19.77 -3.51
N ASP A 318 -14.62 -20.41 -4.68
CA ASP A 318 -13.91 -21.69 -4.75
C ASP A 318 -12.39 -21.48 -4.66
N LEU A 319 -11.93 -20.33 -5.18
CA LEU A 319 -10.52 -19.89 -5.10
C LEU A 319 -10.41 -18.38 -5.18
N GLY A 320 -9.28 -17.86 -4.71
CA GLY A 320 -8.90 -16.44 -4.80
C GLY A 320 -7.73 -16.22 -5.76
N ILE A 321 -7.81 -15.17 -6.57
CA ILE A 321 -6.70 -14.64 -7.36
C ILE A 321 -6.48 -13.19 -6.95
N VAL A 322 -5.28 -12.90 -6.46
CA VAL A 322 -4.86 -11.56 -6.06
C VAL A 322 -3.74 -11.11 -6.99
N VAL A 323 -3.98 -10.01 -7.72
CA VAL A 323 -3.05 -9.53 -8.75
C VAL A 323 -2.24 -8.35 -8.23
N GLY A 324 -0.92 -8.37 -8.45
CA GLY A 324 -0.03 -7.24 -8.11
C GLY A 324 1.44 -7.60 -8.02
N GLY A 325 2.27 -6.62 -7.71
CA GLY A 325 3.72 -6.82 -7.54
C GLY A 325 4.05 -7.57 -6.26
N TYR A 326 4.96 -8.53 -6.32
CA TYR A 326 5.35 -9.40 -5.18
C TYR A 326 6.02 -8.64 -4.02
N ASN A 327 6.53 -7.43 -4.27
CA ASN A 327 7.07 -6.53 -3.26
C ASN A 327 6.04 -5.55 -2.67
N SER A 328 4.77 -5.62 -3.10
CA SER A 328 3.69 -4.77 -2.60
C SER A 328 3.15 -5.30 -1.27
N SER A 329 3.37 -4.56 -0.17
CA SER A 329 2.79 -4.91 1.14
C SER A 329 1.27 -4.88 1.13
N ASN A 330 0.65 -3.92 0.42
CA ASN A 330 -0.82 -3.89 0.29
C ASN A 330 -1.35 -5.18 -0.35
N THR A 331 -0.75 -5.64 -1.46
CA THR A 331 -1.17 -6.86 -2.14
C THR A 331 -0.93 -8.10 -1.26
N SER A 332 0.25 -8.21 -0.62
CA SER A 332 0.56 -9.35 0.26
C SER A 332 -0.47 -9.50 1.37
N HIS A 333 -0.90 -8.40 2.00
CA HIS A 333 -1.91 -8.46 3.05
C HIS A 333 -3.31 -8.87 2.55
N LEU A 334 -3.67 -8.56 1.29
CA LEU A 334 -4.91 -9.07 0.70
C LEU A 334 -4.83 -10.58 0.46
N VAL A 335 -3.64 -11.10 0.10
CA VAL A 335 -3.39 -12.55 -0.02
C VAL A 335 -3.54 -13.22 1.34
N GLU A 336 -2.87 -12.71 2.38
CA GLU A 336 -2.94 -13.22 3.75
C GLU A 336 -4.40 -13.32 4.24
N LEU A 337 -5.22 -12.30 3.98
CA LEU A 337 -6.65 -12.32 4.31
C LEU A 337 -7.44 -13.41 3.56
N CYS A 338 -7.16 -13.62 2.27
CA CYS A 338 -7.89 -14.59 1.45
C CYS A 338 -7.48 -16.04 1.76
N GLU A 339 -6.19 -16.32 1.96
CA GLU A 339 -5.67 -17.69 2.14
C GLU A 339 -6.10 -18.34 3.45
N GLU A 340 -6.53 -17.57 4.46
CA GLU A 340 -7.16 -18.11 5.67
C GLU A 340 -8.51 -18.79 5.38
N HIS A 341 -9.12 -18.52 4.22
CA HIS A 341 -10.49 -18.93 3.92
C HIS A 341 -10.62 -19.82 2.67
N MET A 342 -9.71 -19.67 1.71
CA MET A 342 -9.77 -20.41 0.43
C MET A 342 -8.37 -20.55 -0.20
N PRO A 343 -8.17 -21.52 -1.12
CA PRO A 343 -6.96 -21.56 -1.95
C PRO A 343 -6.79 -20.21 -2.65
N THR A 344 -5.64 -19.57 -2.46
CA THR A 344 -5.38 -18.21 -2.96
C THR A 344 -4.06 -18.16 -3.72
N TYR A 345 -4.07 -17.49 -4.87
CA TYR A 345 -2.91 -17.40 -5.76
C TYR A 345 -2.53 -15.93 -5.96
N PHE A 346 -1.30 -15.58 -5.57
CA PHE A 346 -0.73 -14.26 -5.75
C PHE A 346 0.09 -14.23 -7.02
N ILE A 347 -0.39 -13.50 -8.04
CA ILE A 347 0.22 -13.43 -9.36
C ILE A 347 0.53 -11.99 -9.77
N ARG A 348 1.55 -11.79 -10.62
CA ARG A 348 1.85 -10.48 -11.22
C ARG A 348 0.88 -10.15 -12.35
N ASP A 349 0.56 -11.14 -13.17
CA ASP A 349 -0.29 -11.00 -14.34
C ASP A 349 -0.72 -12.39 -14.86
N ALA A 350 -1.45 -12.41 -15.98
CA ALA A 350 -1.97 -13.63 -16.58
C ALA A 350 -0.89 -14.53 -17.21
N SER A 351 0.37 -14.13 -17.32
CA SER A 351 1.44 -14.98 -17.86
C SER A 351 1.84 -16.11 -16.89
N GLU A 352 1.47 -16.00 -15.62
CA GLU A 352 1.81 -16.97 -14.58
C GLU A 352 1.03 -18.31 -14.69
N PHE A 353 0.09 -18.43 -15.60
CA PHE A 353 -0.64 -19.66 -15.87
C PHE A 353 -1.08 -19.77 -17.33
N ASP A 354 -1.00 -20.97 -17.91
CA ASP A 354 -1.45 -21.22 -19.28
C ASP A 354 -2.67 -22.14 -19.35
N ALA A 355 -2.87 -22.95 -18.32
CA ALA A 355 -3.95 -23.95 -18.25
C ALA A 355 -4.42 -24.16 -16.79
N PRO A 356 -5.58 -24.81 -16.59
CA PRO A 356 -6.06 -25.19 -15.26
C PRO A 356 -5.10 -26.12 -14.48
N SER A 357 -4.17 -26.76 -15.18
CA SER A 357 -3.28 -27.78 -14.61
C SER A 357 -2.10 -27.25 -13.84
N GLU A 358 -1.66 -26.00 -14.08
CA GLU A 358 -0.49 -25.44 -13.39
C GLU A 358 -0.57 -23.92 -13.31
N ILE A 359 -0.20 -23.35 -12.17
CA ILE A 359 -0.01 -21.92 -11.93
C ILE A 359 1.32 -21.67 -11.22
N HIS A 360 2.04 -20.65 -11.66
CA HIS A 360 3.14 -20.06 -10.92
C HIS A 360 2.60 -18.90 -10.10
N HIS A 361 2.94 -18.84 -8.83
CA HIS A 361 2.48 -17.76 -7.95
C HIS A 361 3.49 -17.49 -6.83
N PHE A 362 3.34 -16.40 -6.12
CA PHE A 362 4.23 -16.04 -5.02
C PHE A 362 3.66 -16.51 -3.68
N ASP A 363 4.46 -17.28 -2.94
CA ASP A 363 4.18 -17.65 -1.56
C ASP A 363 4.65 -16.52 -0.62
N VAL A 364 3.70 -15.85 0.04
CA VAL A 364 3.99 -14.70 0.92
C VAL A 364 4.75 -15.09 2.19
N HIS A 365 4.65 -16.36 2.64
CA HIS A 365 5.30 -16.88 3.83
C HIS A 365 6.72 -17.37 3.53
N ALA A 366 6.88 -18.17 2.46
CA ALA A 366 8.17 -18.64 1.99
C ALA A 366 8.99 -17.53 1.31
N LYS A 367 8.32 -16.47 0.81
CA LYS A 367 8.88 -15.35 0.04
C LYS A 367 9.60 -15.79 -1.24
N GLU A 368 9.02 -16.75 -1.92
CA GLU A 368 9.53 -17.31 -3.17
C GLU A 368 8.40 -17.61 -4.16
N GLU A 369 8.75 -17.68 -5.44
CA GLU A 369 7.84 -18.13 -6.49
C GLU A 369 7.73 -19.65 -6.44
N VAL A 370 6.51 -20.17 -6.45
CA VAL A 370 6.20 -21.60 -6.40
C VAL A 370 5.25 -21.97 -7.55
N ALA A 371 5.20 -23.25 -7.89
CA ALA A 371 4.23 -23.79 -8.83
C ALA A 371 3.23 -24.69 -8.11
N THR A 372 1.96 -24.58 -8.47
CA THR A 372 0.88 -25.43 -7.94
C THR A 372 0.19 -26.15 -9.10
N ASP A 373 0.14 -27.50 -8.99
CA ASP A 373 -0.55 -28.36 -9.94
C ASP A 373 -2.06 -28.40 -9.65
N ASP A 374 -2.87 -28.63 -10.70
CA ASP A 374 -4.33 -28.78 -10.63
C ASP A 374 -5.03 -27.67 -9.82
N TRP A 375 -4.58 -26.44 -10.02
CA TRP A 375 -4.96 -25.27 -9.25
C TRP A 375 -6.37 -24.75 -9.51
N PHE A 376 -6.91 -24.97 -10.71
CA PHE A 376 -8.22 -24.45 -11.11
C PHE A 376 -9.22 -25.61 -11.30
N PRO A 377 -10.36 -25.62 -10.57
CA PRO A 377 -11.33 -26.72 -10.58
C PRO A 377 -12.26 -26.65 -11.82
N ALA A 378 -11.70 -26.71 -13.02
CA ALA A 378 -12.43 -26.51 -14.29
C ALA A 378 -13.57 -27.53 -14.54
N GLU A 379 -13.58 -28.68 -13.86
CA GLU A 379 -14.62 -29.70 -13.98
C GLU A 379 -15.82 -29.41 -13.06
N ASP A 380 -15.65 -28.56 -12.04
CA ASP A 380 -16.65 -28.23 -11.02
C ASP A 380 -17.43 -26.95 -11.33
N THR A 381 -17.98 -26.84 -12.55
CA THR A 381 -18.68 -25.62 -12.99
C THR A 381 -20.08 -25.45 -12.39
N PRO A 382 -20.54 -24.22 -12.12
CA PRO A 382 -19.79 -22.95 -12.26
C PRO A 382 -18.75 -22.77 -11.16
N VAL A 383 -17.56 -22.31 -11.53
CA VAL A 383 -16.49 -21.97 -10.59
C VAL A 383 -16.62 -20.51 -10.17
N ASP A 384 -16.64 -20.24 -8.88
CA ASP A 384 -16.62 -18.88 -8.31
C ASP A 384 -15.17 -18.48 -8.01
N VAL A 385 -14.70 -17.45 -8.70
CA VAL A 385 -13.36 -16.89 -8.54
C VAL A 385 -13.44 -15.54 -7.84
N LEU A 386 -12.87 -15.45 -6.63
CA LEU A 386 -12.58 -14.16 -6.01
C LEU A 386 -11.44 -13.49 -6.77
N LEU A 387 -11.66 -12.28 -7.28
CA LEU A 387 -10.64 -11.53 -8.01
C LEU A 387 -10.50 -10.13 -7.41
N THR A 388 -9.28 -9.83 -6.93
CA THR A 388 -8.92 -8.52 -6.41
C THR A 388 -7.49 -8.17 -6.76
N SER A 389 -7.07 -6.95 -6.45
CA SER A 389 -5.69 -6.52 -6.68
C SER A 389 -5.26 -5.45 -5.66
N GLY A 390 -3.95 -5.31 -5.54
CA GLY A 390 -3.37 -4.26 -4.72
C GLY A 390 -3.57 -2.86 -5.31
N ALA A 391 -3.39 -1.84 -4.46
CA ALA A 391 -3.55 -0.42 -4.80
C ALA A 391 -2.55 0.13 -5.83
N SER A 392 -1.59 -0.66 -6.26
CA SER A 392 -0.59 -0.37 -7.29
C SER A 392 -0.77 -1.17 -8.58
N CYS A 393 -1.90 -1.89 -8.73
CA CYS A 393 -2.15 -2.77 -9.87
C CYS A 393 -3.09 -2.10 -10.88
N PRO A 394 -2.72 -2.00 -12.17
CA PRO A 394 -3.63 -1.49 -13.19
C PRO A 394 -4.76 -2.48 -13.51
N ASP A 395 -5.95 -1.96 -13.79
CA ASP A 395 -7.15 -2.74 -14.12
C ASP A 395 -6.95 -3.67 -15.33
N ALA A 396 -6.08 -3.28 -16.27
CA ALA A 396 -5.78 -4.06 -17.46
C ALA A 396 -5.28 -5.49 -17.12
N LEU A 397 -4.51 -5.65 -16.03
CA LEU A 397 -4.00 -6.95 -15.63
C LEU A 397 -5.11 -7.89 -15.13
N LEU A 398 -6.13 -7.34 -14.45
CA LEU A 398 -7.30 -8.13 -14.06
C LEU A 398 -8.11 -8.56 -15.29
N ASP A 399 -8.25 -7.67 -16.29
CA ASP A 399 -8.92 -8.00 -17.55
C ASP A 399 -8.23 -9.14 -18.27
N GLU A 400 -6.90 -9.15 -18.31
CA GLU A 400 -6.11 -10.23 -18.91
C GLU A 400 -6.34 -11.57 -18.20
N VAL A 401 -6.37 -11.57 -16.86
CA VAL A 401 -6.69 -12.76 -16.05
C VAL A 401 -8.10 -13.28 -16.38
N VAL A 402 -9.10 -12.41 -16.41
CA VAL A 402 -10.48 -12.78 -16.76
C VAL A 402 -10.52 -13.39 -18.16
N ARG A 403 -9.94 -12.72 -19.18
CA ARG A 403 -9.94 -13.20 -20.57
C ARG A 403 -9.23 -14.54 -20.71
N LYS A 404 -8.13 -14.74 -20.03
CA LYS A 404 -7.37 -15.98 -20.11
C LYS A 404 -8.16 -17.15 -19.52
N ILE A 405 -8.76 -16.99 -18.36
CA ILE A 405 -9.57 -18.04 -17.71
C ILE A 405 -10.81 -18.37 -18.55
N ILE A 406 -11.55 -17.37 -19.03
CA ILE A 406 -12.75 -17.66 -19.87
C ILE A 406 -12.40 -18.37 -21.18
N SER A 407 -11.18 -18.19 -21.70
CA SER A 407 -10.74 -18.87 -22.92
C SER A 407 -10.68 -20.39 -22.81
N TRP A 408 -10.65 -20.93 -21.60
CA TRP A 408 -10.68 -22.38 -21.37
C TRP A 408 -12.09 -22.98 -21.49
N PHE A 409 -13.13 -22.15 -21.51
CA PHE A 409 -14.52 -22.57 -21.54
C PHE A 409 -15.18 -22.21 -22.88
N PRO A 410 -15.34 -23.19 -23.81
CA PRO A 410 -15.97 -22.93 -25.10
C PRO A 410 -17.40 -22.41 -25.02
N ASP A 411 -18.11 -22.73 -23.93
CA ASP A 411 -19.49 -22.34 -23.69
C ASP A 411 -19.60 -21.06 -22.81
N ALA A 412 -18.49 -20.36 -22.56
CA ALA A 412 -18.53 -19.10 -21.83
C ALA A 412 -19.29 -18.03 -22.61
N ARG A 413 -20.09 -17.23 -21.91
CA ARG A 413 -20.79 -16.08 -22.51
C ARG A 413 -19.78 -15.10 -23.10
N PRO A 414 -20.07 -14.45 -24.22
CA PRO A 414 -19.27 -13.33 -24.72
C PRO A 414 -19.13 -12.22 -23.68
N VAL A 415 -17.98 -11.53 -23.66
CA VAL A 415 -17.71 -10.44 -22.72
C VAL A 415 -18.81 -9.40 -22.75
N GLU A 416 -19.25 -8.97 -23.94
CA GLU A 416 -20.28 -7.97 -24.13
C GLU A 416 -21.62 -8.34 -23.46
N GLU A 417 -21.95 -9.63 -23.44
CA GLU A 417 -23.15 -10.16 -22.81
C GLU A 417 -22.99 -10.21 -21.28
N ALA A 418 -21.82 -10.67 -20.81
CA ALA A 418 -21.55 -10.79 -19.37
C ALA A 418 -21.50 -9.43 -18.66
N ILE A 419 -21.04 -8.36 -19.34
CA ILE A 419 -21.00 -7.00 -18.77
C ILE A 419 -22.24 -6.14 -19.10
N ALA A 420 -23.20 -6.67 -19.90
CA ALA A 420 -24.40 -5.92 -20.28
C ALA A 420 -25.19 -5.37 -19.07
N PRO A 421 -25.39 -6.11 -17.96
CA PRO A 421 -26.07 -5.57 -16.79
C PRO A 421 -25.43 -4.30 -16.24
N PHE A 422 -24.11 -4.24 -16.23
CA PHE A 422 -23.36 -3.06 -15.74
C PHE A 422 -23.48 -1.86 -16.71
N LYS A 423 -23.57 -2.12 -18.02
CA LYS A 423 -23.78 -1.06 -19.02
C LYS A 423 -25.19 -0.45 -18.91
N GLU A 424 -26.19 -1.26 -18.59
CA GLU A 424 -27.57 -0.78 -18.37
C GLU A 424 -27.67 0.12 -17.13
N GLU A 425 -26.83 -0.08 -16.12
CA GLU A 425 -26.76 0.79 -14.93
C GLU A 425 -26.13 2.17 -15.23
N LEU A 426 -25.41 2.30 -16.34
CA LEU A 426 -24.77 3.56 -16.78
C LEU A 426 -25.66 4.41 -17.69
N GLU A 427 -26.72 3.83 -18.27
CA GLU A 427 -27.71 4.53 -19.11
C GLU A 427 -28.82 5.19 -18.27
#